data_2d004abae4609eb76233c525bd445dc2
#
_entry.id   2d004abae4609eb76233c525bd445dc2
#
_cell.length_a   1.000
_cell.length_b   1.000
_cell.length_c   1.000
_cell.angle_alpha   90.00
_cell.angle_beta   90.00
_cell.angle_gamma   90.00
#
_symmetry.space_group_name_H-M   'P 1'
#
loop_
_entity.id
_entity.type
_entity.pdbx_description
1 polymer ?
#
loop_
_entity_poly.entity_id
_entity_poly.type
_entity_poly.pdbx_seq_one_letter_code
_entity_poly.pdbx_strand_id
1 'polypeptide(L)'
;MNQTPQTFSRRTALTAAGALGMAGILSACGLSGDKVFSGEHEGIIVGSAAFAESQILAEIYAGALARAGFNARTQLSIGAREAYLGALASGAVDVIPDYSGNLLLYLDPKATANTAQEILQALPAALGTLTPGGSGAEIRALNASEAEDKDSLVVTAQTAQKYGLRSIEDLASRCTNLKLGAAPEFAERAYGIPGLKEKYGCVPAEFVPLSDGGGALTVKALLDDTVQVVDLYS
;
A
#
# COMPACT_ATOMS: atom_id res chain seq x y z
N MET A 1 -33.95 45.71 -46.69
CA MET A 1 -34.60 46.21 -45.49
C MET A 1 -33.69 45.90 -44.31
N ASN A 2 -33.07 46.97 -43.86
CA ASN A 2 -32.15 47.02 -42.74
C ASN A 2 -32.87 46.84 -41.40
N GLN A 3 -32.33 46.08 -40.50
CA GLN A 3 -32.45 46.38 -39.07
C GLN A 3 -31.20 45.91 -38.33
N THR A 4 -30.54 46.92 -37.78
CA THR A 4 -29.36 46.89 -36.92
C THR A 4 -29.72 46.46 -35.48
N PRO A 5 -28.79 45.85 -34.74
CA PRO A 5 -28.99 45.48 -33.35
C PRO A 5 -28.75 46.68 -32.42
N GLN A 6 -29.61 46.84 -31.44
CA GLN A 6 -29.45 47.83 -30.38
C GLN A 6 -28.65 47.27 -29.20
N THR A 7 -27.56 47.94 -28.92
CA THR A 7 -26.75 47.82 -27.72
C THR A 7 -27.43 48.57 -26.55
N PHE A 8 -27.63 47.89 -25.41
CA PHE A 8 -27.98 48.56 -24.15
C PHE A 8 -26.76 48.74 -23.26
N SER A 9 -26.42 50.00 -23.10
CA SER A 9 -25.38 50.49 -22.19
C SER A 9 -25.92 50.65 -20.79
N ARG A 10 -25.04 50.35 -19.87
CA ARG A 10 -25.16 50.54 -18.42
C ARG A 10 -25.15 52.01 -18.01
N ARG A 11 -25.76 52.33 -16.90
CA ARG A 11 -25.14 53.01 -15.74
C ARG A 11 -26.16 53.43 -14.70
N THR A 12 -25.92 53.06 -13.47
CA THR A 12 -25.89 53.83 -12.23
C THR A 12 -27.21 54.12 -11.53
N ALA A 13 -27.35 53.61 -10.31
CA ALA A 13 -27.60 54.45 -9.13
C ALA A 13 -27.36 53.65 -7.83
N LEU A 14 -26.44 54.17 -7.05
CA LEU A 14 -26.29 53.93 -5.61
C LEU A 14 -27.45 54.67 -4.88
N THR A 15 -27.98 54.07 -3.83
CA THR A 15 -28.20 54.75 -2.54
C THR A 15 -28.50 53.74 -1.43
N ALA A 16 -27.90 53.94 -0.40
CA ALA A 16 -27.70 53.59 0.96
C ALA A 16 -28.93 53.38 1.84
N ALA A 17 -28.62 52.64 2.90
CA ALA A 17 -29.16 52.68 4.26
C ALA A 17 -30.09 51.52 4.67
N GLY A 18 -29.68 50.79 5.72
CA GLY A 18 -30.53 49.93 6.52
C GLY A 18 -29.75 48.81 7.20
N ALA A 19 -29.03 49.16 8.26
CA ALA A 19 -28.50 48.17 9.22
C ALA A 19 -29.67 47.58 9.99
N LEU A 20 -29.76 46.26 10.07
CA LEU A 20 -30.27 45.52 11.22
C LEU A 20 -30.09 44.01 10.97
N GLY A 21 -29.47 43.38 11.93
CA GLY A 21 -28.99 42.06 12.06
C GLY A 21 -29.85 40.89 11.55
N MET A 22 -29.14 39.97 10.92
CA MET A 22 -29.44 38.54 11.01
C MET A 22 -28.10 37.82 10.95
N ALA A 23 -27.65 37.39 12.12
CA ALA A 23 -26.65 36.32 12.25
C ALA A 23 -27.33 35.03 11.77
N GLY A 24 -27.25 34.78 10.49
CA GLY A 24 -27.72 33.56 9.82
C GLY A 24 -26.54 32.71 9.42
N ILE A 25 -26.31 31.71 10.20
CA ILE A 25 -25.68 30.42 10.01
C ILE A 25 -25.34 30.12 8.55
N LEU A 26 -24.14 30.51 8.11
CA LEU A 26 -23.43 29.87 7.01
C LEU A 26 -22.62 28.71 7.62
N SER A 27 -23.32 27.62 7.91
CA SER A 27 -22.66 26.30 7.98
C SER A 27 -22.25 25.96 6.55
N ALA A 28 -21.18 26.58 6.08
CA ALA A 28 -20.44 26.09 4.97
C ALA A 28 -19.97 24.68 5.34
N CYS A 29 -20.42 23.67 4.60
CA CYS A 29 -19.78 22.37 4.54
C CYS A 29 -18.32 22.60 4.16
N GLY A 30 -17.48 22.83 5.14
CA GLY A 30 -16.05 22.80 5.01
C GLY A 30 -15.65 21.35 4.80
N LEU A 31 -15.54 20.95 3.56
CA LEU A 31 -14.68 19.85 3.14
C LEU A 31 -13.24 20.34 3.37
N SER A 32 -12.85 20.42 4.64
CA SER A 32 -11.46 20.53 5.03
C SER A 32 -10.85 19.16 4.79
N GLY A 33 -10.07 19.02 3.73
CA GLY A 33 -9.33 17.80 3.40
C GLY A 33 -8.34 17.34 4.48
N ASP A 34 -8.22 18.06 5.60
CA ASP A 34 -7.27 17.80 6.68
C ASP A 34 -7.80 16.86 7.78
N LYS A 35 -9.07 16.44 7.72
CA LYS A 35 -9.65 15.57 8.76
C LYS A 35 -9.69 14.08 8.40
N VAL A 36 -9.21 13.69 7.23
CA VAL A 36 -9.22 12.28 6.83
C VAL A 36 -8.15 11.46 7.56
N PHE A 37 -7.14 12.12 8.15
CA PHE A 37 -6.03 11.49 8.85
C PHE A 37 -5.67 12.17 10.19
N SER A 38 -6.63 12.76 10.90
CA SER A 38 -6.38 13.20 12.28
C SER A 38 -6.48 12.00 13.20
N GLY A 39 -5.38 11.66 13.90
CA GLY A 39 -5.26 10.51 14.78
C GLY A 39 -6.07 10.55 16.09
N GLU A 40 -7.14 11.35 16.15
CA GLU A 40 -8.05 11.36 17.29
C GLU A 40 -9.29 10.53 16.97
N HIS A 41 -9.30 9.28 17.43
CA HIS A 41 -10.46 8.39 17.38
C HIS A 41 -10.62 7.62 18.68
N GLU A 42 -11.84 7.24 18.99
CA GLU A 42 -12.11 6.34 20.15
C GLU A 42 -11.84 4.88 19.75
N GLY A 43 -11.12 4.17 20.62
CA GLY A 43 -10.84 2.75 20.44
C GLY A 43 -9.59 2.47 19.60
N ILE A 44 -9.44 1.21 19.20
CA ILE A 44 -8.30 0.70 18.43
C ILE A 44 -8.72 0.48 16.98
N ILE A 45 -8.00 1.07 16.04
CA ILE A 45 -8.21 0.83 14.60
C ILE A 45 -7.13 -0.10 14.08
N VAL A 46 -7.53 -1.24 13.55
CA VAL A 46 -6.65 -2.18 12.87
C VAL A 46 -6.74 -1.94 11.37
N GLY A 47 -5.66 -1.47 10.77
CA GLY A 47 -5.58 -1.22 9.34
C GLY A 47 -5.19 -2.45 8.53
N SER A 48 -5.41 -2.43 7.22
CA SER A 48 -4.90 -3.43 6.27
C SER A 48 -4.33 -2.82 5.00
N ALA A 49 -3.42 -3.56 4.37
CA ALA A 49 -3.08 -3.37 2.96
C ALA A 49 -4.28 -3.70 2.04
N ALA A 50 -4.11 -3.46 0.72
CA ALA A 50 -5.20 -3.60 -0.26
C ALA A 50 -5.39 -5.04 -0.80
N PHE A 51 -4.76 -6.06 -0.22
CA PHE A 51 -4.90 -7.46 -0.64
C PHE A 51 -5.62 -8.31 0.42
N ALA A 52 -6.21 -9.42 -0.01
CA ALA A 52 -7.17 -10.20 0.77
C ALA A 52 -6.61 -10.74 2.09
N GLU A 53 -5.39 -11.27 2.10
CA GLU A 53 -4.78 -11.83 3.32
C GLU A 53 -4.61 -10.77 4.41
N SER A 54 -4.07 -9.59 4.06
CA SER A 54 -3.91 -8.49 5.01
C SER A 54 -5.25 -8.04 5.60
N GLN A 55 -6.33 -8.06 4.81
CA GLN A 55 -7.68 -7.73 5.27
C GLN A 55 -8.18 -8.79 6.27
N ILE A 56 -7.99 -10.07 5.97
CA ILE A 56 -8.37 -11.17 6.87
C ILE A 56 -7.59 -11.07 8.18
N LEU A 57 -6.29 -10.82 8.13
CA LEU A 57 -5.47 -10.65 9.33
C LEU A 57 -5.95 -9.45 10.18
N ALA A 58 -6.28 -8.33 9.54
CA ALA A 58 -6.82 -7.17 10.26
C ALA A 58 -8.14 -7.49 10.98
N GLU A 59 -9.05 -8.22 10.32
CA GLU A 59 -10.30 -8.68 10.95
C GLU A 59 -10.05 -9.64 12.11
N ILE A 60 -9.09 -10.55 12.00
CA ILE A 60 -8.70 -11.47 13.09
C ILE A 60 -8.17 -10.67 14.29
N TYR A 61 -7.27 -9.71 14.07
CA TYR A 61 -6.73 -8.88 15.16
C TYR A 61 -7.81 -8.01 15.80
N ALA A 62 -8.66 -7.35 15.02
CA ALA A 62 -9.75 -6.54 15.56
C ALA A 62 -10.74 -7.41 16.36
N GLY A 63 -11.08 -8.60 15.86
CA GLY A 63 -11.93 -9.55 16.57
C GLY A 63 -11.30 -10.05 17.88
N ALA A 64 -10.00 -10.32 17.91
CA ALA A 64 -9.27 -10.72 19.10
C ALA A 64 -9.26 -9.60 20.17
N LEU A 65 -8.99 -8.36 19.75
CA LEU A 65 -9.03 -7.18 20.62
C LEU A 65 -10.43 -6.95 21.18
N ALA A 66 -11.48 -7.05 20.35
CA ALA A 66 -12.86 -6.92 20.80
C ALA A 66 -13.23 -7.99 21.84
N ARG A 67 -12.81 -9.25 21.64
CA ARG A 67 -13.01 -10.32 22.62
C ARG A 67 -12.26 -10.06 23.94
N ALA A 68 -11.14 -9.35 23.90
CA ALA A 68 -10.39 -8.92 25.08
C ALA A 68 -11.00 -7.68 25.78
N GLY A 69 -12.11 -7.15 25.27
CA GLY A 69 -12.85 -6.04 25.87
C GLY A 69 -12.46 -4.65 25.34
N PHE A 70 -11.63 -4.57 24.31
CA PHE A 70 -11.30 -3.30 23.70
C PHE A 70 -12.36 -2.89 22.65
N ASN A 71 -12.62 -1.59 22.53
CA ASN A 71 -13.38 -1.07 21.39
C ASN A 71 -12.46 -1.10 20.17
N ALA A 72 -12.57 -2.14 19.34
CA ALA A 72 -11.72 -2.34 18.18
C ALA A 72 -12.55 -2.43 16.89
N ARG A 73 -12.03 -1.84 15.82
CA ARG A 73 -12.63 -1.87 14.48
C ARG A 73 -11.55 -1.94 13.42
N THR A 74 -11.93 -2.26 12.20
CA THR A 74 -11.01 -2.32 11.06
C THR A 74 -11.09 -1.09 10.17
N GLN A 75 -10.00 -0.77 9.49
CA GLN A 75 -9.92 0.11 8.33
C GLN A 75 -9.18 -0.65 7.23
N LEU A 76 -9.96 -1.27 6.34
CA LEU A 76 -9.44 -2.17 5.33
C LEU A 76 -9.02 -1.45 4.05
N SER A 77 -8.15 -2.10 3.25
CA SER A 77 -7.77 -1.66 1.89
C SER A 77 -7.17 -0.26 1.84
N ILE A 78 -6.31 0.10 2.78
CA ILE A 78 -5.67 1.42 2.82
C ILE A 78 -4.79 1.66 1.59
N GLY A 79 -4.13 0.61 1.08
CA GLY A 79 -3.27 0.68 -0.08
C GLY A 79 -1.98 -0.13 0.07
N ALA A 80 -0.93 0.25 -0.68
CA ALA A 80 0.41 -0.30 -0.55
C ALA A 80 1.09 0.17 0.75
N ARG A 81 2.29 -0.37 1.04
CA ARG A 81 3.01 -0.15 2.31
C ARG A 81 3.20 1.33 2.64
N GLU A 82 3.48 2.14 1.66
CA GLU A 82 3.62 3.59 1.81
C GLU A 82 2.38 4.25 2.42
N ALA A 83 1.20 3.84 1.94
CA ALA A 83 -0.07 4.41 2.38
C ALA A 83 -0.40 3.98 3.81
N TYR A 84 -0.33 2.67 4.12
CA TYR A 84 -0.70 2.21 5.44
C TYR A 84 0.33 2.54 6.53
N LEU A 85 1.63 2.61 6.22
CA LEU A 85 2.63 3.13 7.17
C LEU A 85 2.45 4.63 7.42
N GLY A 86 2.05 5.39 6.40
CA GLY A 86 1.65 6.79 6.59
C GLY A 86 0.44 6.94 7.50
N ALA A 87 -0.57 6.07 7.35
CA ALA A 87 -1.75 6.03 8.23
C ALA A 87 -1.36 5.66 9.68
N LEU A 88 -0.46 4.69 9.87
CA LEU A 88 0.06 4.31 11.18
C LEU A 88 0.87 5.45 11.82
N ALA A 89 1.79 6.07 11.07
CA ALA A 89 2.60 7.18 11.55
C ALA A 89 1.77 8.42 11.93
N SER A 90 0.67 8.68 11.21
CA SER A 90 -0.25 9.78 11.54
C SER A 90 -1.22 9.46 12.68
N GLY A 91 -1.29 8.21 13.15
CA GLY A 91 -2.26 7.75 14.13
C GLY A 91 -3.68 7.58 13.57
N ALA A 92 -3.84 7.51 12.27
CA ALA A 92 -5.14 7.20 11.64
C ALA A 92 -5.52 5.72 11.81
N VAL A 93 -4.54 4.87 12.04
CA VAL A 93 -4.68 3.47 12.49
C VAL A 93 -3.67 3.20 13.60
N ASP A 94 -3.97 2.24 14.47
CA ASP A 94 -3.15 1.92 15.65
C ASP A 94 -2.34 0.64 15.46
N VAL A 95 -2.84 -0.29 14.65
CA VAL A 95 -2.24 -1.61 14.43
C VAL A 95 -2.31 -1.95 12.95
N ILE A 96 -1.21 -2.47 12.41
CA ILE A 96 -1.14 -3.01 11.05
C ILE A 96 -0.44 -4.37 11.08
N PRO A 97 -1.05 -5.45 10.56
CA PRO A 97 -0.32 -6.67 10.25
C PRO A 97 0.60 -6.43 9.05
N ASP A 98 1.87 -6.77 9.18
CA ASP A 98 2.86 -6.63 8.11
C ASP A 98 3.88 -7.79 8.15
N TYR A 99 4.65 -7.94 7.08
CA TYR A 99 5.66 -8.98 6.88
C TYR A 99 7.02 -8.42 7.25
N SER A 100 7.61 -8.97 8.30
CA SER A 100 8.80 -8.40 8.95
C SER A 100 9.99 -8.19 8.00
N GLY A 101 10.25 -9.15 7.12
CA GLY A 101 11.35 -9.05 6.15
C GLY A 101 11.14 -7.94 5.11
N ASN A 102 9.95 -7.90 4.52
CA ASN A 102 9.60 -6.89 3.53
C ASN A 102 9.50 -5.48 4.15
N LEU A 103 9.02 -5.40 5.41
CA LEU A 103 9.00 -4.15 6.15
C LEU A 103 10.42 -3.65 6.44
N LEU A 104 11.32 -4.53 6.89
CA LEU A 104 12.72 -4.16 7.13
C LEU A 104 13.39 -3.61 5.86
N LEU A 105 13.27 -4.32 4.73
CA LEU A 105 13.84 -3.89 3.45
C LEU A 105 13.19 -2.62 2.89
N TYR A 106 11.95 -2.34 3.24
CA TYR A 106 11.30 -1.08 2.90
C TYR A 106 11.89 0.09 3.69
N LEU A 107 12.13 -0.09 4.98
CA LEU A 107 12.65 0.94 5.88
C LEU A 107 14.17 1.13 5.72
N ASP A 108 14.89 0.03 5.49
CA ASP A 108 16.33 0.00 5.22
C ASP A 108 16.63 -0.91 4.01
N PRO A 109 16.66 -0.36 2.79
CA PRO A 109 16.96 -1.13 1.57
C PRO A 109 18.34 -1.79 1.55
N LYS A 110 19.23 -1.42 2.49
CA LYS A 110 20.58 -1.98 2.63
C LYS A 110 20.69 -3.03 3.72
N ALA A 111 19.58 -3.36 4.40
CA ALA A 111 19.57 -4.38 5.42
C ALA A 111 20.06 -5.72 4.85
N THR A 112 20.95 -6.38 5.58
CA THR A 112 21.52 -7.70 5.21
C THR A 112 20.93 -8.84 6.02
N ALA A 113 20.10 -8.55 7.02
CA ALA A 113 19.40 -9.54 7.83
C ALA A 113 18.50 -10.40 6.93
N ASN A 114 18.62 -11.72 7.03
CA ASN A 114 17.91 -12.67 6.16
C ASN A 114 17.28 -13.85 6.92
N THR A 115 17.53 -13.97 8.23
CA THR A 115 16.84 -14.90 9.10
C THR A 115 15.76 -14.17 9.91
N ALA A 116 14.69 -14.86 10.30
CA ALA A 116 13.63 -14.28 11.12
C ALA A 116 14.19 -13.60 12.38
N GLN A 117 15.16 -14.22 13.03
CA GLN A 117 15.79 -13.68 14.24
C GLN A 117 16.56 -12.37 13.96
N GLU A 118 17.39 -12.33 12.93
CA GLU A 118 18.14 -11.12 12.56
C GLU A 118 17.21 -9.99 12.14
N ILE A 119 16.17 -10.30 11.37
CA ILE A 119 15.15 -9.34 10.93
C ILE A 119 14.46 -8.70 12.14
N LEU A 120 14.00 -9.52 13.09
CA LEU A 120 13.33 -9.04 14.29
C LEU A 120 14.26 -8.24 15.22
N GLN A 121 15.57 -8.51 15.20
CA GLN A 121 16.56 -7.70 15.93
C GLN A 121 16.83 -6.36 15.25
N ALA A 122 16.81 -6.30 13.92
CA ALA A 122 17.06 -5.07 13.16
C ALA A 122 15.83 -4.15 13.08
N LEU A 123 14.64 -4.72 13.09
CA LEU A 123 13.38 -4.01 12.83
C LEU A 123 13.10 -2.83 13.79
N PRO A 124 13.37 -2.90 15.12
CA PRO A 124 13.15 -1.76 16.01
C PRO A 124 13.94 -0.50 15.62
N ALA A 125 15.20 -0.66 15.21
CA ALA A 125 16.01 0.47 14.76
C ALA A 125 15.48 1.07 13.45
N ALA A 126 15.05 0.23 12.51
CA ALA A 126 14.45 0.66 11.27
C ALA A 126 13.11 1.37 11.48
N LEU A 127 12.25 0.88 12.38
CA LEU A 127 10.99 1.53 12.74
C LEU A 127 11.19 2.92 13.37
N GLY A 128 12.30 3.13 14.07
CA GLY A 128 12.66 4.44 14.61
C GLY A 128 12.88 5.54 13.56
N THR A 129 12.99 5.17 12.28
CA THR A 129 13.05 6.14 11.16
C THR A 129 11.67 6.68 10.76
N LEU A 130 10.59 5.99 11.12
CA LEU A 130 9.24 6.48 10.93
C LEU A 130 8.96 7.60 11.94
N THR A 131 8.81 8.81 11.44
CA THR A 131 8.48 9.96 12.30
C THR A 131 7.02 9.86 12.70
N PRO A 132 6.69 9.71 13.99
CA PRO A 132 5.31 9.73 14.42
C PRO A 132 4.67 11.08 14.07
N GLY A 133 3.51 11.04 13.39
CA GLY A 133 2.63 12.19 13.24
C GLY A 133 1.82 12.42 14.52
N GLY A 134 1.00 13.40 14.54
CA GLY A 134 -0.02 13.79 15.51
C GLY A 134 -0.03 13.27 16.97
N SER A 135 0.08 11.99 17.20
CA SER A 135 0.02 11.41 18.56
C SER A 135 1.37 11.38 19.30
N GLY A 136 2.49 11.52 18.58
CA GLY A 136 3.84 11.35 19.17
C GLY A 136 4.14 9.95 19.72
N ALA A 137 3.26 8.97 19.47
CA ALA A 137 3.41 7.62 19.97
C ALA A 137 4.48 6.86 19.18
N GLU A 138 5.32 6.11 19.89
CA GLU A 138 6.35 5.26 19.29
C GLU A 138 5.70 4.09 18.53
N ILE A 139 6.14 3.88 17.28
CA ILE A 139 5.75 2.71 16.48
C ILE A 139 6.66 1.54 16.85
N ARG A 140 6.07 0.39 17.19
CA ARG A 140 6.79 -0.80 17.61
C ARG A 140 6.32 -2.04 16.88
N ALA A 141 7.26 -2.94 16.55
CA ALA A 141 6.91 -4.31 16.20
C ALA A 141 6.52 -5.09 17.46
N LEU A 142 5.42 -5.81 17.39
CA LEU A 142 5.02 -6.81 18.38
C LEU A 142 5.70 -8.15 18.08
N ASN A 143 5.46 -9.16 18.92
CA ASN A 143 5.98 -10.50 18.66
C ASN A 143 5.49 -11.01 17.32
N ALA A 144 6.41 -11.51 16.51
CA ALA A 144 6.06 -12.09 15.21
C ALA A 144 5.32 -13.42 15.38
N SER A 145 4.45 -13.73 14.43
CA SER A 145 3.89 -15.07 14.25
C SER A 145 5.01 -16.02 13.79
N GLU A 146 4.84 -17.33 14.08
CA GLU A 146 5.66 -18.39 13.49
C GLU A 146 5.26 -18.70 12.03
N ALA A 147 4.11 -18.18 11.57
CA ALA A 147 3.69 -18.32 10.19
C ALA A 147 4.65 -17.54 9.26
N GLU A 148 5.00 -18.17 8.17
CA GLU A 148 5.81 -17.56 7.12
C GLU A 148 4.95 -17.34 5.88
N ASP A 149 5.17 -16.20 5.23
CA ASP A 149 4.65 -15.85 3.92
C ASP A 149 5.79 -15.14 3.17
N LYS A 150 6.17 -15.68 2.02
CA LYS A 150 7.34 -15.24 1.27
C LYS A 150 6.97 -14.97 -0.16
N ASP A 151 7.54 -13.88 -0.69
CA ASP A 151 7.52 -13.64 -2.14
C ASP A 151 8.16 -14.82 -2.87
N SER A 152 7.47 -15.33 -3.88
CA SER A 152 7.90 -16.50 -4.66
C SER A 152 7.71 -16.24 -6.15
N LEU A 153 8.78 -16.47 -6.93
CA LEU A 153 8.64 -16.42 -8.38
C LEU A 153 8.04 -17.74 -8.88
N VAL A 154 6.85 -17.67 -9.41
CA VAL A 154 6.05 -18.80 -9.85
C VAL A 154 5.98 -18.83 -11.38
N VAL A 155 6.13 -20.02 -11.94
CA VAL A 155 5.97 -20.34 -13.36
C VAL A 155 5.05 -21.52 -13.54
N THR A 156 4.44 -21.69 -14.70
CA THR A 156 3.69 -22.94 -14.98
C THR A 156 4.63 -24.13 -15.11
N ALA A 157 4.14 -25.34 -14.83
CA ALA A 157 4.91 -26.57 -15.04
C ALA A 157 5.41 -26.69 -16.50
N GLN A 158 4.63 -26.23 -17.47
CA GLN A 158 5.01 -26.22 -18.87
C GLN A 158 6.19 -25.28 -19.11
N THR A 159 6.16 -24.06 -18.55
CA THR A 159 7.26 -23.08 -18.65
C THR A 159 8.52 -23.62 -17.95
N ALA A 160 8.37 -24.19 -16.75
CA ALA A 160 9.48 -24.80 -16.03
C ALA A 160 10.15 -25.91 -16.86
N GLN A 161 9.36 -26.81 -17.45
CA GLN A 161 9.87 -27.90 -18.28
C GLN A 161 10.53 -27.39 -19.57
N LYS A 162 9.90 -26.42 -20.26
CA LYS A 162 10.39 -25.84 -21.51
C LYS A 162 11.75 -25.20 -21.37
N TYR A 163 12.01 -24.52 -20.27
CA TYR A 163 13.23 -23.76 -20.02
C TYR A 163 14.16 -24.40 -18.99
N GLY A 164 13.79 -25.54 -18.39
CA GLY A 164 14.57 -26.26 -17.39
C GLY A 164 14.69 -25.54 -16.06
N LEU A 165 13.64 -24.76 -15.66
CA LEU A 165 13.67 -23.90 -14.48
C LEU A 165 13.42 -24.70 -13.20
N ARG A 166 14.27 -24.53 -12.19
CA ARG A 166 14.14 -25.09 -10.85
C ARG A 166 14.47 -24.09 -9.75
N SER A 167 15.12 -22.97 -10.10
CA SER A 167 15.53 -21.92 -9.18
C SER A 167 15.52 -20.56 -9.88
N ILE A 168 15.74 -19.49 -9.10
CA ILE A 168 15.88 -18.13 -9.65
C ILE A 168 17.15 -18.03 -10.51
N GLU A 169 18.21 -18.77 -10.19
CA GLU A 169 19.44 -18.81 -10.99
C GLU A 169 19.18 -19.39 -12.39
N ASP A 170 18.38 -20.46 -12.49
CA ASP A 170 17.97 -21.01 -13.78
C ASP A 170 17.15 -19.98 -14.57
N LEU A 171 16.20 -19.29 -13.89
CA LEU A 171 15.38 -18.24 -14.47
C LEU A 171 16.25 -17.08 -14.99
N ALA A 172 17.30 -16.70 -14.27
CA ALA A 172 18.16 -15.58 -14.62
C ALA A 172 18.74 -15.71 -16.04
N SER A 173 19.12 -16.91 -16.45
CA SER A 173 19.62 -17.19 -17.80
C SER A 173 18.58 -17.02 -18.92
N ARG A 174 17.30 -16.92 -18.57
CA ARG A 174 16.16 -16.82 -19.49
C ARG A 174 15.36 -15.54 -19.34
N CYS A 175 15.65 -14.72 -18.32
CA CYS A 175 14.88 -13.52 -17.96
C CYS A 175 14.56 -12.62 -19.14
N THR A 176 15.55 -12.37 -20.02
CA THR A 176 15.39 -11.48 -21.19
C THR A 176 14.40 -12.01 -22.24
N ASN A 177 13.90 -13.24 -22.08
CA ASN A 177 12.92 -13.86 -22.98
C ASN A 177 11.55 -14.04 -22.31
N LEU A 178 11.40 -13.65 -21.06
CA LEU A 178 10.22 -13.91 -20.25
C LEU A 178 9.63 -12.58 -19.72
N LYS A 179 8.32 -12.50 -19.68
CA LYS A 179 7.59 -11.40 -19.04
C LYS A 179 7.31 -11.76 -17.61
N LEU A 180 7.51 -10.79 -16.72
CA LEU A 180 7.24 -10.95 -15.28
C LEU A 180 6.05 -10.08 -14.88
N GLY A 181 5.03 -10.69 -14.27
CA GLY A 181 3.87 -10.01 -13.70
C GLY A 181 3.95 -9.97 -12.18
N ALA A 182 3.77 -8.80 -11.60
CA ALA A 182 3.74 -8.61 -10.15
C ALA A 182 3.03 -7.31 -9.78
N ALA A 183 2.85 -7.04 -8.48
CA ALA A 183 2.35 -5.76 -8.01
C ALA A 183 3.22 -4.59 -8.52
N PRO A 184 2.64 -3.41 -8.83
CA PRO A 184 3.38 -2.28 -9.41
C PRO A 184 4.64 -1.91 -8.63
N GLU A 185 4.57 -1.94 -7.31
CA GLU A 185 5.68 -1.61 -6.41
C GLU A 185 6.85 -2.60 -6.48
N PHE A 186 6.65 -3.82 -7.00
CA PHE A 186 7.72 -4.79 -7.23
C PHE A 186 8.79 -4.29 -8.19
N ALA A 187 8.42 -3.35 -9.08
CA ALA A 187 9.36 -2.69 -9.99
C ALA A 187 10.47 -1.91 -9.25
N GLU A 188 10.19 -1.43 -8.04
CA GLU A 188 11.06 -0.51 -7.29
C GLU A 188 11.58 -1.12 -5.98
N ARG A 189 10.98 -2.20 -5.48
CA ARG A 189 11.36 -2.85 -4.22
C ARG A 189 12.74 -3.51 -4.32
N ALA A 190 13.50 -3.43 -3.22
CA ALA A 190 14.83 -4.07 -3.13
C ALA A 190 14.78 -5.59 -3.35
N TYR A 191 13.68 -6.25 -3.02
CA TYR A 191 13.43 -7.68 -3.27
C TYR A 191 12.75 -7.95 -4.62
N GLY A 192 12.34 -6.92 -5.34
CA GLY A 192 11.70 -6.99 -6.65
C GLY A 192 12.69 -6.97 -7.83
N ILE A 193 12.34 -6.21 -8.89
CA ILE A 193 13.18 -6.08 -10.09
C ILE A 193 14.61 -5.63 -9.78
N PRO A 194 14.86 -4.63 -8.89
CA PRO A 194 16.21 -4.25 -8.51
C PRO A 194 17.01 -5.40 -7.90
N GLY A 195 16.42 -6.15 -6.97
CA GLY A 195 17.09 -7.29 -6.34
C GLY A 195 17.33 -8.46 -7.29
N LEU A 196 16.39 -8.74 -8.18
CA LEU A 196 16.55 -9.76 -9.22
C LEU A 196 17.72 -9.41 -10.15
N LYS A 197 17.84 -8.15 -10.53
CA LYS A 197 18.94 -7.65 -11.36
C LYS A 197 20.28 -7.72 -10.62
N GLU A 198 20.31 -7.24 -9.37
CA GLU A 198 21.56 -7.14 -8.59
C GLU A 198 22.11 -8.52 -8.21
N LYS A 199 21.25 -9.40 -7.69
CA LYS A 199 21.67 -10.69 -7.11
C LYS A 199 21.80 -11.80 -8.15
N TYR A 200 20.96 -11.76 -9.20
CA TYR A 200 20.88 -12.85 -10.18
C TYR A 200 21.18 -12.42 -11.61
N GLY A 201 21.32 -11.11 -11.87
CA GLY A 201 21.45 -10.59 -13.24
C GLY A 201 20.17 -10.75 -14.07
N CYS A 202 19.03 -11.02 -13.42
CA CYS A 202 17.74 -11.25 -14.06
C CYS A 202 17.05 -9.91 -14.37
N VAL A 203 16.91 -9.62 -15.67
CA VAL A 203 16.14 -8.48 -16.16
C VAL A 203 15.08 -9.05 -17.10
N PRO A 204 13.79 -9.03 -16.72
CA PRO A 204 12.73 -9.56 -17.58
C PRO A 204 12.60 -8.77 -18.88
N ALA A 205 12.13 -9.43 -19.95
CA ALA A 205 11.85 -8.78 -21.23
C ALA A 205 10.83 -7.65 -21.08
N GLU A 206 9.86 -7.85 -20.19
CA GLU A 206 8.81 -6.89 -19.87
C GLU A 206 8.35 -7.11 -18.43
N PHE A 207 8.11 -6.01 -17.70
CA PHE A 207 7.41 -6.04 -16.44
C PHE A 207 5.95 -5.64 -16.66
N VAL A 208 5.02 -6.48 -16.21
CA VAL A 208 3.58 -6.26 -16.33
C VAL A 208 2.99 -6.00 -14.95
N PRO A 209 2.58 -4.76 -14.64
CA PRO A 209 1.99 -4.45 -13.35
C PRO A 209 0.60 -5.08 -13.20
N LEU A 210 0.39 -5.83 -12.12
CA LEU A 210 -0.86 -6.50 -11.78
C LEU A 210 -1.26 -6.09 -10.35
N SER A 211 -2.34 -5.31 -10.22
CA SER A 211 -2.70 -4.61 -8.97
C SER A 211 -3.66 -5.40 -8.08
N ASP A 212 -3.59 -6.74 -8.09
CA ASP A 212 -4.44 -7.60 -7.25
C ASP A 212 -3.68 -8.34 -6.14
N GLY A 213 -2.41 -7.96 -5.90
CA GLY A 213 -1.59 -8.50 -4.81
C GLY A 213 -1.37 -10.01 -4.91
N GLY A 214 -1.08 -10.53 -6.09
CA GLY A 214 -0.89 -11.97 -6.32
C GLY A 214 -2.20 -12.77 -6.38
N GLY A 215 -3.32 -12.11 -6.60
CA GLY A 215 -4.65 -12.70 -6.62
C GLY A 215 -5.03 -13.37 -7.96
N ALA A 216 -6.34 -13.44 -8.20
CA ALA A 216 -6.90 -14.17 -9.33
C ALA A 216 -6.49 -13.59 -10.70
N LEU A 217 -6.28 -12.29 -10.82
CA LEU A 217 -5.81 -11.67 -12.07
C LEU A 217 -4.37 -12.07 -12.37
N THR A 218 -3.51 -12.07 -11.36
CA THR A 218 -2.11 -12.49 -11.48
C THR A 218 -2.01 -13.97 -11.88
N VAL A 219 -2.74 -14.85 -11.20
CA VAL A 219 -2.81 -16.28 -11.55
C VAL A 219 -3.36 -16.49 -12.97
N LYS A 220 -4.42 -15.76 -13.33
CA LYS A 220 -4.97 -15.85 -14.68
C LYS A 220 -3.98 -15.40 -15.76
N ALA A 221 -3.27 -14.30 -15.54
CA ALA A 221 -2.25 -13.82 -16.49
C ALA A 221 -1.14 -14.86 -16.73
N LEU A 222 -0.74 -15.61 -15.67
CA LEU A 222 0.21 -16.71 -15.77
C LEU A 222 -0.38 -17.89 -16.56
N LEU A 223 -1.62 -18.31 -16.25
CA LEU A 223 -2.25 -19.47 -16.91
C LEU A 223 -2.58 -19.20 -18.39
N ASP A 224 -2.90 -17.96 -18.73
CA ASP A 224 -3.16 -17.53 -20.12
C ASP A 224 -1.86 -17.25 -20.91
N ASP A 225 -0.67 -17.47 -20.32
CA ASP A 225 0.64 -17.16 -20.90
C ASP A 225 0.83 -15.68 -21.30
N THR A 226 0.03 -14.78 -20.71
CA THR A 226 0.21 -13.32 -20.87
C THR A 226 1.54 -12.88 -20.25
N VAL A 227 1.90 -13.49 -19.12
CA VAL A 227 3.22 -13.45 -18.47
C VAL A 227 3.69 -14.87 -18.19
N GLN A 228 4.98 -15.11 -18.18
CA GLN A 228 5.54 -16.45 -17.96
C GLN A 228 6.04 -16.64 -16.54
N VAL A 229 6.24 -15.56 -15.82
CA VAL A 229 6.68 -15.56 -14.42
C VAL A 229 5.78 -14.59 -13.66
N VAL A 230 5.37 -14.95 -12.46
CA VAL A 230 4.64 -14.04 -11.56
C VAL A 230 5.25 -14.09 -10.17
N ASP A 231 5.08 -13.01 -9.43
CA ASP A 231 5.31 -12.97 -7.99
C ASP A 231 4.03 -13.34 -7.27
N LEU A 232 4.08 -14.39 -6.46
CA LEU A 232 3.00 -14.86 -5.60
C LEU A 232 3.54 -15.11 -4.20
N TYR A 233 2.66 -15.15 -3.25
CA TYR A 233 2.98 -15.43 -1.85
C TYR A 233 2.82 -16.92 -1.55
N SER A 234 3.68 -17.46 -0.67
CA SER A 234 3.73 -18.91 -0.32
C SER A 234 2.81 -19.26 0.84
#